data_0493ebfa1901d107a68250d8db718f0a
#
_entry.id   0493ebfa1901d107a68250d8db718f0a
#
_cell.length_a   1.000
_cell.length_b   1.000
_cell.length_c   1.000
_cell.angle_alpha   90.00
_cell.angle_beta   90.00
_cell.angle_gamma   90.00
#
_symmetry.space_group_name_H-M   'P 1'
#
loop_
_entity.id
_entity.type
_entity.pdbx_description
1 polymer ?
#
loop_
_entity_poly.entity_id
_entity_poly.type
_entity_poly.pdbx_seq_one_letter_code
_entity_poly.pdbx_strand_id
1 'polypeptide(L)'
;MYNQLKKIFRDALIQTSSPHSFSHYLWFTSSANEYYGIEKEALTTKDILLLETFLQKVEEHQLSMSEKEQWWHELLFGTPPQTSPYTFQRSFRFIHFEFSEPLLNKEEWKEALVAFFDSDLEIVWKNFTSGVIVDFLSDVKEEETVPLPDIIDITASDFYTNVKFYIGAYTNLEEKLADLFRFEQNCLVRSLKARKQANIHTFQHALPFMLTEHIDAQQIIYIKKIFGTMIDDEKELLQSVKVFIENNMNVSLTAKKLFMHRNSLQYRIDKFIERTGIDIKNFQGAMAAYLAIIIIESSAFQFKI
;
A
#
# COMPACT_ATOMS: atom_id res chain seq x y z
N MET A 1 13.19 -21.09 -2.98
CA MET A 1 13.64 -21.18 -4.40
C MET A 1 15.12 -20.93 -4.55
N TYR A 2 15.69 -19.85 -4.03
CA TYR A 2 17.13 -19.54 -4.13
C TYR A 2 18.05 -20.72 -3.81
N ASN A 3 17.85 -21.39 -2.66
CA ASN A 3 18.67 -22.53 -2.25
C ASN A 3 18.61 -23.73 -3.21
N GLN A 4 17.55 -23.90 -3.98
CA GLN A 4 17.42 -24.96 -4.98
C GLN A 4 18.18 -24.57 -6.26
N LEU A 5 18.03 -23.33 -6.73
CA LEU A 5 18.78 -22.80 -7.86
C LEU A 5 20.28 -22.75 -7.55
N LYS A 6 20.67 -22.37 -6.31
CA LYS A 6 22.07 -22.34 -5.87
C LYS A 6 22.75 -23.72 -5.91
N LYS A 7 22.00 -24.80 -5.69
CA LYS A 7 22.55 -26.17 -5.84
C LYS A 7 22.89 -26.52 -7.28
N ILE A 8 22.15 -25.93 -8.25
CA ILE A 8 22.31 -26.21 -9.68
C ILE A 8 23.36 -25.30 -10.28
N PHE A 9 23.21 -23.99 -10.10
CA PHE A 9 24.00 -22.96 -10.78
C PHE A 9 25.19 -22.45 -9.96
N ARG A 10 25.29 -22.84 -8.67
CA ARG A 10 26.43 -22.53 -7.78
C ARG A 10 26.80 -21.03 -7.78
N ASP A 11 28.03 -20.71 -8.21
CA ASP A 11 28.56 -19.34 -8.21
C ASP A 11 28.07 -18.49 -9.39
N ALA A 12 27.51 -19.12 -10.40
CA ALA A 12 26.85 -18.44 -11.52
C ALA A 12 25.47 -17.85 -11.17
N LEU A 13 24.95 -18.07 -9.94
CA LEU A 13 23.67 -17.53 -9.47
C LEU A 13 23.89 -16.38 -8.50
N ILE A 14 23.28 -15.25 -8.79
CA ILE A 14 23.13 -14.11 -7.87
C ILE A 14 21.66 -13.85 -7.57
N GLN A 15 21.40 -13.28 -6.38
CA GLN A 15 20.07 -12.81 -6.00
C GLN A 15 20.16 -11.32 -5.67
N THR A 16 19.19 -10.56 -6.17
CA THR A 16 19.13 -9.11 -5.93
C THR A 16 17.66 -8.63 -5.87
N SER A 17 17.44 -7.46 -5.35
CA SER A 17 16.16 -6.74 -5.44
C SER A 17 16.05 -5.87 -6.70
N SER A 18 17.17 -5.66 -7.44
CA SER A 18 17.22 -4.87 -8.68
C SER A 18 18.14 -5.54 -9.69
N PRO A 19 17.61 -6.09 -10.79
CA PRO A 19 18.42 -6.68 -11.87
C PRO A 19 19.34 -5.65 -12.53
N HIS A 20 20.55 -6.09 -12.85
CA HIS A 20 21.57 -5.28 -13.52
C HIS A 20 22.45 -6.16 -14.41
N SER A 21 23.34 -5.54 -15.23
CA SER A 21 24.28 -6.28 -16.08
C SER A 21 23.60 -7.32 -16.99
N PHE A 22 22.55 -6.92 -17.70
CA PHE A 22 21.77 -7.77 -18.61
C PHE A 22 22.61 -8.36 -19.76
N SER A 23 23.74 -7.77 -20.07
CA SER A 23 24.70 -8.34 -21.01
C SER A 23 25.32 -9.65 -20.51
N HIS A 24 25.51 -9.78 -19.19
CA HIS A 24 26.18 -10.91 -18.55
C HIS A 24 25.20 -11.93 -17.96
N TYR A 25 24.11 -11.46 -17.34
CA TYR A 25 23.11 -12.31 -16.67
C TYR A 25 21.82 -12.42 -17.48
N LEU A 26 21.16 -13.60 -17.38
CA LEU A 26 19.76 -13.78 -17.71
C LEU A 26 18.99 -13.73 -16.40
N TRP A 27 17.96 -12.89 -16.34
CA TRP A 27 17.22 -12.62 -15.12
C TRP A 27 15.87 -13.31 -15.09
N PHE A 28 15.53 -13.82 -13.93
CA PHE A 28 14.23 -14.48 -13.65
C PHE A 28 13.67 -13.98 -12.33
N THR A 29 12.34 -14.02 -12.19
CA THR A 29 11.64 -13.73 -10.94
C THR A 29 10.56 -14.78 -10.67
N SER A 30 10.31 -15.09 -9.40
CA SER A 30 9.23 -16.01 -8.96
C SER A 30 8.13 -15.30 -8.22
N SER A 31 8.39 -14.08 -7.74
CA SER A 31 7.47 -13.27 -6.96
C SER A 31 8.03 -11.86 -6.82
N ALA A 32 7.21 -10.96 -6.33
CA ALA A 32 7.62 -9.59 -6.08
C ALA A 32 8.90 -9.51 -5.24
N ASN A 33 9.86 -8.73 -5.73
CA ASN A 33 11.11 -8.35 -5.04
C ASN A 33 12.26 -9.37 -5.01
N GLU A 34 12.13 -10.54 -5.63
CA GLU A 34 13.24 -11.49 -5.68
C GLU A 34 13.63 -11.79 -7.13
N TYR A 35 14.79 -11.31 -7.53
CA TYR A 35 15.36 -11.56 -8.85
C TYR A 35 16.56 -12.51 -8.76
N TYR A 36 16.59 -13.46 -9.66
CA TYR A 36 17.63 -14.47 -9.79
C TYR A 36 18.36 -14.22 -11.10
N GLY A 37 19.59 -13.71 -11.00
CA GLY A 37 20.49 -13.55 -12.16
C GLY A 37 21.34 -14.80 -12.32
N ILE A 38 21.29 -15.41 -13.50
CA ILE A 38 22.12 -16.56 -13.82
C ILE A 38 23.02 -16.15 -14.99
N GLU A 39 24.33 -16.42 -14.87
CA GLU A 39 25.28 -16.13 -15.93
C GLU A 39 24.86 -16.83 -17.24
N LYS A 40 24.81 -16.08 -18.34
CA LYS A 40 24.35 -16.60 -19.63
C LYS A 40 25.19 -17.79 -20.11
N GLU A 41 26.48 -17.79 -19.77
CA GLU A 41 27.41 -18.86 -20.12
C GLU A 41 27.16 -20.18 -19.37
N ALA A 42 26.48 -20.10 -18.21
CA ALA A 42 26.10 -21.25 -17.39
C ALA A 42 24.75 -21.86 -17.77
N LEU A 43 24.04 -21.26 -18.74
CA LEU A 43 22.68 -21.67 -19.14
C LEU A 43 22.70 -22.37 -20.51
N THR A 44 22.09 -23.53 -20.57
CA THR A 44 21.72 -24.16 -21.85
C THR A 44 20.32 -23.71 -22.29
N THR A 45 20.00 -23.84 -23.57
CA THR A 45 18.65 -23.58 -24.09
C THR A 45 17.58 -24.37 -23.34
N LYS A 46 17.90 -25.59 -22.90
CA LYS A 46 17.00 -26.45 -22.14
C LYS A 46 16.77 -25.90 -20.73
N ASP A 47 17.80 -25.37 -20.09
CA ASP A 47 17.68 -24.75 -18.77
C ASP A 47 16.80 -23.50 -18.81
N ILE A 48 16.94 -22.68 -19.86
CA ILE A 48 16.12 -21.49 -20.07
C ILE A 48 14.65 -21.87 -20.19
N LEU A 49 14.30 -22.83 -21.06
CA LEU A 49 12.93 -23.32 -21.23
C LEU A 49 12.33 -23.90 -19.93
N LEU A 50 13.17 -24.62 -19.17
CA LEU A 50 12.74 -25.15 -17.87
C LEU A 50 12.49 -24.03 -16.86
N LEU A 51 13.38 -23.04 -16.79
CA LEU A 51 13.23 -21.90 -15.89
C LEU A 51 11.99 -21.07 -16.24
N GLU A 52 11.73 -20.80 -17.51
CA GLU A 52 10.55 -20.07 -18.00
C GLU A 52 9.22 -20.77 -17.70
N THR A 53 9.25 -22.10 -17.42
CA THR A 53 8.05 -22.83 -16.98
C THR A 53 7.62 -22.48 -15.56
N PHE A 54 8.56 -22.10 -14.69
CA PHE A 54 8.32 -21.87 -13.27
C PHE A 54 8.64 -20.44 -12.80
N LEU A 55 9.38 -19.70 -13.63
CA LEU A 55 9.85 -18.34 -13.35
C LEU A 55 9.55 -17.44 -14.53
N GLN A 56 9.29 -16.18 -14.26
CA GLN A 56 9.14 -15.19 -15.29
C GLN A 56 10.53 -14.64 -15.67
N LYS A 57 10.86 -14.71 -16.96
CA LYS A 57 12.05 -14.09 -17.51
C LYS A 57 11.90 -12.57 -17.50
N VAL A 58 12.98 -11.87 -17.13
CA VAL A 58 13.03 -10.41 -17.07
C VAL A 58 13.85 -9.90 -18.24
N GLU A 59 13.24 -9.08 -19.09
CA GLU A 59 13.91 -8.49 -20.26
C GLU A 59 14.43 -7.08 -19.92
N GLU A 60 15.57 -6.71 -20.50
CA GLU A 60 16.23 -5.42 -20.24
C GLU A 60 15.34 -4.21 -20.60
N HIS A 61 14.59 -4.29 -21.71
CA HIS A 61 13.68 -3.23 -22.14
C HIS A 61 12.51 -2.98 -21.15
N GLN A 62 12.20 -3.96 -20.30
CA GLN A 62 11.21 -3.79 -19.23
C GLN A 62 11.73 -2.92 -18.08
N LEU A 63 13.01 -2.58 -18.09
CA LEU A 63 13.71 -1.78 -17.10
C LEU A 63 14.39 -0.55 -17.69
N SER A 64 14.15 -0.22 -18.98
CA SER A 64 14.66 1.01 -19.58
C SER A 64 13.92 2.19 -18.94
N MET A 65 14.60 2.88 -18.03
CA MET A 65 14.09 4.10 -17.40
C MET A 65 14.49 5.30 -18.24
N SER A 66 13.60 6.27 -18.37
CA SER A 66 13.97 7.61 -18.85
C SER A 66 14.95 8.28 -17.85
N GLU A 67 15.66 9.33 -18.28
CA GLU A 67 16.55 10.09 -17.40
C GLU A 67 15.82 10.60 -16.14
N LYS A 68 14.57 11.02 -16.30
CA LYS A 68 13.72 11.47 -15.19
C LYS A 68 13.30 10.32 -14.27
N GLU A 69 12.88 9.19 -14.83
CA GLU A 69 12.52 8.00 -14.06
C GLU A 69 13.73 7.47 -13.28
N GLN A 70 14.92 7.47 -13.89
CA GLN A 70 16.15 7.09 -13.21
C GLN A 70 16.48 8.03 -12.07
N TRP A 71 16.37 9.35 -12.29
CA TRP A 71 16.59 10.35 -11.24
C TRP A 71 15.65 10.14 -10.04
N TRP A 72 14.35 9.94 -10.30
CA TRP A 72 13.39 9.63 -9.24
C TRP A 72 13.71 8.32 -8.53
N HIS A 73 14.09 7.30 -9.28
CA HIS A 73 14.42 6.00 -8.71
C HIS A 73 15.64 6.10 -7.76
N GLU A 74 16.68 6.81 -8.16
CA GLU A 74 17.85 7.04 -7.33
C GLU A 74 17.49 7.88 -6.08
N LEU A 75 16.68 8.92 -6.23
CA LEU A 75 16.24 9.76 -5.12
C LEU A 75 15.41 8.99 -4.09
N LEU A 76 14.50 8.14 -4.53
CA LEU A 76 13.52 7.49 -3.66
C LEU A 76 14.00 6.15 -3.11
N PHE A 77 14.79 5.40 -3.88
CA PHE A 77 15.18 4.01 -3.55
C PHE A 77 16.69 3.80 -3.46
N GLY A 78 17.49 4.75 -3.93
CA GLY A 78 18.96 4.63 -4.00
C GLY A 78 19.70 5.71 -3.23
N THR A 79 20.80 6.16 -3.81
CA THR A 79 21.57 7.30 -3.31
C THR A 79 21.06 8.56 -4.02
N PRO A 80 20.66 9.60 -3.27
CA PRO A 80 20.12 10.83 -3.87
C PRO A 80 21.11 11.45 -4.88
N PRO A 81 20.64 11.75 -6.10
CA PRO A 81 21.49 12.36 -7.13
C PRO A 81 21.85 13.79 -6.76
N GLN A 82 23.03 14.25 -7.23
CA GLN A 82 23.52 15.60 -6.91
C GLN A 82 22.84 16.70 -7.72
N THR A 83 22.31 16.37 -8.89
CA THR A 83 21.68 17.31 -9.82
C THR A 83 20.25 16.88 -10.13
N SER A 84 19.35 17.87 -10.27
CA SER A 84 17.95 17.61 -10.66
C SER A 84 17.78 17.86 -12.17
N PRO A 85 17.06 17.00 -12.89
CA PRO A 85 16.67 17.27 -14.27
C PRO A 85 15.53 18.29 -14.36
N TYR A 86 14.94 18.69 -13.22
CA TYR A 86 13.87 19.66 -13.16
C TYR A 86 14.40 21.06 -12.93
N THR A 87 14.05 21.99 -13.79
CA THR A 87 14.47 23.40 -13.76
C THR A 87 13.45 24.32 -13.10
N PHE A 88 12.30 23.80 -12.69
CA PHE A 88 11.20 24.57 -12.12
C PHE A 88 10.70 23.95 -10.81
N GLN A 89 10.22 24.81 -9.92
CA GLN A 89 9.56 24.39 -8.68
C GLN A 89 8.06 24.24 -8.97
N ARG A 90 7.63 23.04 -9.37
CA ARG A 90 6.21 22.67 -9.42
C ARG A 90 5.87 21.82 -8.22
N SER A 91 4.72 22.09 -7.62
CA SER A 91 4.17 21.21 -6.60
C SER A 91 3.77 19.88 -7.24
N PHE A 92 3.99 18.81 -6.52
CA PHE A 92 3.61 17.45 -6.93
C PHE A 92 3.21 16.65 -5.69
N ARG A 93 2.63 15.48 -5.90
CA ARG A 93 2.38 14.51 -4.85
C ARG A 93 2.83 13.12 -5.29
N PHE A 94 3.06 12.27 -4.32
CA PHE A 94 3.26 10.86 -4.56
C PHE A 94 1.92 10.12 -4.47
N ILE A 95 1.61 9.33 -5.48
CA ILE A 95 0.51 8.37 -5.46
C ILE A 95 1.17 6.99 -5.49
N HIS A 96 1.33 6.39 -4.32
CA HIS A 96 1.90 5.06 -4.19
C HIS A 96 0.91 4.02 -4.67
N PHE A 97 1.37 2.98 -5.36
CA PHE A 97 0.53 1.89 -5.80
C PHE A 97 1.12 0.52 -5.44
N GLU A 98 0.21 -0.43 -5.22
CA GLU A 98 0.54 -1.83 -4.94
C GLU A 98 -0.47 -2.74 -5.66
N PHE A 99 0.04 -3.60 -6.55
CA PHE A 99 -0.73 -4.61 -7.24
C PHE A 99 -0.82 -5.90 -6.41
N SER A 100 -1.92 -6.62 -6.54
CA SER A 100 -2.08 -7.94 -5.92
C SER A 100 -1.21 -9.01 -6.57
N GLU A 101 -0.94 -8.87 -7.87
CA GLU A 101 -0.12 -9.76 -8.68
C GLU A 101 0.82 -8.94 -9.58
N PRO A 102 1.96 -9.50 -10.03
CA PRO A 102 2.87 -8.80 -10.92
C PRO A 102 2.20 -8.31 -12.19
N LEU A 103 2.40 -7.04 -12.53
CA LEU A 103 1.91 -6.48 -13.77
C LEU A 103 2.83 -6.88 -14.92
N LEU A 104 2.30 -7.63 -15.88
CA LEU A 104 3.08 -8.16 -17.00
C LEU A 104 3.45 -7.10 -18.03
N ASN A 105 2.53 -6.16 -18.29
CA ASN A 105 2.72 -5.12 -19.30
C ASN A 105 2.66 -3.72 -18.67
N LYS A 106 3.82 -3.28 -18.18
CA LYS A 106 3.97 -1.97 -17.52
C LYS A 106 3.75 -0.80 -18.45
N GLU A 107 4.19 -0.92 -19.71
CA GLU A 107 4.07 0.17 -20.69
C GLU A 107 2.62 0.41 -21.09
N GLU A 108 1.84 -0.63 -21.35
CA GLU A 108 0.41 -0.49 -21.65
C GLU A 108 -0.36 0.11 -20.48
N TRP A 109 -0.01 -0.29 -19.25
CA TRP A 109 -0.64 0.31 -18.06
C TRP A 109 -0.25 1.79 -17.90
N LYS A 110 1.00 2.16 -18.21
CA LYS A 110 1.46 3.55 -18.23
C LYS A 110 0.70 4.37 -19.27
N GLU A 111 0.53 3.85 -20.48
CA GLU A 111 -0.26 4.49 -21.53
C GLU A 111 -1.73 4.69 -21.12
N ALA A 112 -2.33 3.68 -20.49
CA ALA A 112 -3.68 3.78 -19.96
C ALA A 112 -3.77 4.85 -18.86
N LEU A 113 -2.78 4.96 -17.96
CA LEU A 113 -2.75 6.00 -16.93
C LEU A 113 -2.65 7.40 -17.51
N VAL A 114 -1.77 7.63 -18.48
CA VAL A 114 -1.58 8.95 -19.13
C VAL A 114 -2.88 9.50 -19.67
N ALA A 115 -3.79 8.65 -20.13
CA ALA A 115 -5.10 9.07 -20.63
C ALA A 115 -6.03 9.64 -19.55
N PHE A 116 -5.77 9.36 -18.26
CA PHE A 116 -6.56 9.84 -17.13
C PHE A 116 -5.97 11.07 -16.43
N PHE A 117 -4.71 11.36 -16.70
CA PHE A 117 -4.04 12.50 -16.10
C PHE A 117 -3.89 13.62 -17.13
N ASP A 118 -4.43 14.80 -16.86
CA ASP A 118 -4.27 15.99 -17.69
C ASP A 118 -2.88 16.65 -17.51
N SER A 119 -2.08 16.14 -16.58
CA SER A 119 -0.77 16.67 -16.24
C SER A 119 0.36 15.70 -16.60
N ASP A 120 1.56 16.22 -16.72
CA ASP A 120 2.77 15.39 -16.77
C ASP A 120 2.83 14.50 -15.53
N LEU A 121 3.06 13.21 -15.73
CA LEU A 121 3.28 12.25 -14.66
C LEU A 121 4.55 11.44 -14.93
N GLU A 122 5.20 11.05 -13.86
CA GLU A 122 6.32 10.08 -13.94
C GLU A 122 5.94 8.85 -13.12
N ILE A 123 6.17 7.67 -13.68
CA ILE A 123 5.92 6.40 -12.97
C ILE A 123 7.25 5.78 -12.59
N VAL A 124 7.48 5.64 -11.31
CA VAL A 124 8.71 5.09 -10.77
C VAL A 124 8.42 3.73 -10.15
N TRP A 125 8.85 2.69 -10.81
CA TRP A 125 8.67 1.33 -10.34
C TRP A 125 9.70 0.96 -9.28
N LYS A 126 9.24 0.45 -8.15
CA LYS A 126 10.08 -0.17 -7.14
C LYS A 126 10.40 -1.63 -7.52
N ASN A 127 9.39 -2.31 -8.05
CA ASN A 127 9.44 -3.71 -8.46
C ASN A 127 8.28 -4.02 -9.44
N PHE A 128 7.94 -5.30 -9.64
CA PHE A 128 6.84 -5.69 -10.54
C PHE A 128 5.43 -5.49 -9.96
N THR A 129 5.30 -5.29 -8.66
CA THR A 129 4.00 -5.13 -8.01
C THR A 129 3.80 -3.78 -7.36
N SER A 130 4.82 -2.94 -7.25
CA SER A 130 4.68 -1.66 -6.55
C SER A 130 5.57 -0.57 -7.13
N GLY A 131 5.14 0.66 -6.92
CA GLY A 131 5.86 1.85 -7.32
C GLY A 131 5.14 3.11 -6.86
N VAL A 132 5.44 4.19 -7.53
CA VAL A 132 4.85 5.50 -7.25
C VAL A 132 4.63 6.26 -8.54
N ILE A 133 3.51 6.96 -8.63
CA ILE A 133 3.23 7.99 -9.62
C ILE A 133 3.62 9.31 -8.99
N VAL A 134 4.47 10.08 -9.67
CA VAL A 134 4.75 11.48 -9.32
C VAL A 134 3.78 12.32 -10.13
N ASP A 135 2.74 12.83 -9.47
CA ASP A 135 1.64 13.59 -10.06
C ASP A 135 1.90 15.08 -9.84
N PHE A 136 2.27 15.78 -10.92
CA PHE A 136 2.57 17.20 -10.90
C PHE A 136 1.28 18.03 -10.96
N LEU A 137 1.16 19.01 -10.06
CA LEU A 137 0.01 19.92 -10.04
C LEU A 137 -0.06 20.70 -11.36
N SER A 138 -1.21 20.67 -12.02
CA SER A 138 -1.47 21.46 -13.23
C SER A 138 -1.71 22.93 -12.88
N ASP A 139 -1.13 23.84 -13.66
CA ASP A 139 -1.34 25.31 -13.49
C ASP A 139 -2.77 25.75 -13.86
N VAL A 140 -3.57 24.85 -14.45
CA VAL A 140 -4.85 25.22 -15.09
C VAL A 140 -6.07 24.88 -14.23
N LYS A 141 -5.93 23.99 -13.22
CA LYS A 141 -7.09 23.52 -12.45
C LYS A 141 -6.79 23.46 -10.95
N GLU A 142 -7.61 24.19 -10.19
CA GLU A 142 -7.75 23.98 -8.76
C GLU A 142 -8.43 22.62 -8.51
N GLU A 143 -7.74 21.68 -7.84
CA GLU A 143 -8.27 20.45 -7.26
C GLU A 143 -9.00 19.46 -8.20
N GLU A 144 -8.42 19.11 -9.37
CA GLU A 144 -8.92 17.89 -10.04
C GLU A 144 -8.54 16.64 -9.28
N THR A 145 -9.55 15.93 -8.82
CA THR A 145 -9.37 14.62 -8.22
C THR A 145 -8.98 13.63 -9.31
N VAL A 146 -7.79 13.01 -9.18
CA VAL A 146 -7.39 11.91 -10.07
C VAL A 146 -8.50 10.86 -10.07
N PRO A 147 -8.97 10.39 -11.21
CA PRO A 147 -10.05 9.42 -11.31
C PRO A 147 -9.58 7.99 -10.97
N LEU A 148 -9.03 7.84 -9.74
CA LEU A 148 -8.51 6.54 -9.25
C LEU A 148 -9.54 5.40 -9.29
N PRO A 149 -10.86 5.63 -9.05
CA PRO A 149 -11.84 4.55 -9.22
C PRO A 149 -11.84 3.98 -10.64
N ASP A 150 -11.80 4.82 -11.67
CA ASP A 150 -11.80 4.38 -13.08
C ASP A 150 -10.49 3.63 -13.40
N ILE A 151 -9.36 4.10 -12.88
CA ILE A 151 -8.07 3.43 -13.03
C ILE A 151 -8.08 2.04 -12.36
N ILE A 152 -8.70 1.91 -11.20
CA ILE A 152 -8.85 0.62 -10.51
C ILE A 152 -9.69 -0.33 -11.36
N ASP A 153 -10.81 0.14 -11.90
CA ASP A 153 -11.73 -0.68 -12.71
C ASP A 153 -11.06 -1.15 -14.01
N ILE A 154 -10.35 -0.27 -14.73
CA ILE A 154 -9.58 -0.64 -15.92
C ILE A 154 -8.44 -1.60 -15.58
N THR A 155 -7.73 -1.36 -14.48
CA THR A 155 -6.65 -2.26 -14.05
C THR A 155 -7.19 -3.67 -13.78
N ALA A 156 -8.36 -3.78 -13.17
CA ALA A 156 -8.97 -5.07 -12.91
C ALA A 156 -9.50 -5.76 -14.18
N SER A 157 -10.12 -5.00 -15.11
CA SER A 157 -10.73 -5.55 -16.33
C SER A 157 -9.71 -5.91 -17.41
N ASP A 158 -8.75 -5.05 -17.67
CA ASP A 158 -7.86 -5.14 -18.83
C ASP A 158 -6.51 -5.78 -18.48
N PHE A 159 -6.05 -5.60 -17.23
CA PHE A 159 -4.77 -6.15 -16.76
C PHE A 159 -4.93 -7.33 -15.80
N TYR A 160 -6.15 -7.74 -15.47
CA TYR A 160 -6.48 -8.91 -14.64
C TYR A 160 -5.79 -8.91 -13.27
N THR A 161 -5.49 -7.75 -12.71
CA THR A 161 -4.89 -7.58 -11.39
C THR A 161 -5.59 -6.46 -10.62
N ASN A 162 -5.57 -6.52 -9.31
CA ASN A 162 -6.11 -5.45 -8.46
C ASN A 162 -4.99 -4.52 -8.05
N VAL A 163 -5.28 -3.22 -8.01
CA VAL A 163 -4.36 -2.19 -7.55
C VAL A 163 -4.93 -1.44 -6.36
N LYS A 164 -4.06 -1.10 -5.43
CA LYS A 164 -4.35 -0.25 -4.28
C LYS A 164 -3.48 0.98 -4.33
N PHE A 165 -4.06 2.13 -4.01
CA PHE A 165 -3.38 3.42 -4.02
C PHE A 165 -3.32 4.05 -2.64
N TYR A 166 -2.22 4.74 -2.36
CA TYR A 166 -2.13 5.72 -1.27
C TYR A 166 -1.81 7.08 -1.86
N ILE A 167 -2.67 8.06 -1.57
CA ILE A 167 -2.53 9.42 -2.06
C ILE A 167 -1.78 10.24 -1.00
N GLY A 168 -0.59 10.68 -1.36
CA GLY A 168 0.22 11.59 -0.56
C GLY A 168 -0.25 13.05 -0.63
N ALA A 169 0.35 13.88 0.20
CA ALA A 169 0.11 15.32 0.19
C ALA A 169 0.93 16.02 -0.91
N TYR A 170 0.43 17.14 -1.41
CA TYR A 170 1.23 17.99 -2.31
C TYR A 170 2.46 18.55 -1.58
N THR A 171 3.59 18.49 -2.26
CA THR A 171 4.90 18.96 -1.79
C THR A 171 5.69 19.60 -2.93
N ASN A 172 6.87 20.12 -2.62
CA ASN A 172 7.82 20.66 -3.59
C ASN A 172 9.12 19.86 -3.55
N LEU A 173 10.02 20.11 -4.51
CA LEU A 173 11.37 19.55 -4.50
C LEU A 173 12.18 20.16 -3.35
N GLU A 174 12.35 19.40 -2.28
CA GLU A 174 13.08 19.78 -1.07
C GLU A 174 14.07 18.67 -0.67
N GLU A 175 15.04 19.03 0.20
CA GLU A 175 16.10 18.09 0.63
C GLU A 175 15.58 16.83 1.34
N LYS A 176 14.36 16.84 1.89
CA LYS A 176 13.80 15.75 2.68
C LYS A 176 12.79 14.87 1.94
N LEU A 177 12.76 14.91 0.62
CA LEU A 177 11.78 14.11 -0.16
C LEU A 177 11.86 12.61 0.09
N ALA A 178 13.06 12.06 0.25
CA ALA A 178 13.24 10.65 0.55
C ALA A 178 12.65 10.27 1.93
N ASP A 179 12.65 11.19 2.90
CA ASP A 179 12.05 10.97 4.22
C ASP A 179 10.53 11.03 4.13
N LEU A 180 9.98 12.01 3.39
CA LEU A 180 8.55 12.11 3.12
C LEU A 180 8.05 10.85 2.42
N PHE A 181 8.73 10.44 1.37
CA PHE A 181 8.39 9.23 0.62
C PHE A 181 8.35 7.98 1.51
N ARG A 182 9.38 7.77 2.35
CA ARG A 182 9.43 6.67 3.33
C ARG A 182 8.30 6.74 4.34
N PHE A 183 7.96 7.94 4.81
CA PHE A 183 6.84 8.15 5.70
C PHE A 183 5.52 7.74 5.05
N GLU A 184 5.26 8.18 3.80
CA GLU A 184 4.05 7.83 3.06
C GLU A 184 3.97 6.33 2.72
N GLN A 185 5.10 5.68 2.39
CA GLN A 185 5.14 4.22 2.26
C GLN A 185 4.72 3.50 3.56
N ASN A 186 5.16 4.00 4.71
CA ASN A 186 4.72 3.48 5.99
C ASN A 186 3.21 3.70 6.22
N CYS A 187 2.67 4.84 5.82
CA CYS A 187 1.23 5.11 5.86
C CYS A 187 0.45 4.11 4.99
N LEU A 188 0.92 3.82 3.77
CA LEU A 188 0.32 2.81 2.91
C LEU A 188 0.29 1.44 3.61
N VAL A 189 1.42 0.94 4.08
CA VAL A 189 1.53 -0.37 4.74
C VAL A 189 0.56 -0.49 5.92
N ARG A 190 0.43 0.56 6.73
CA ARG A 190 -0.49 0.58 7.88
C ARG A 190 -1.95 0.59 7.46
N SER A 191 -2.29 1.44 6.51
CA SER A 191 -3.66 1.55 6.02
C SER A 191 -4.12 0.30 5.29
N LEU A 192 -3.24 -0.40 4.55
CA LEU A 192 -3.53 -1.68 3.92
C LEU A 192 -3.84 -2.79 4.94
N LYS A 193 -3.12 -2.83 6.05
CA LYS A 193 -3.41 -3.78 7.15
C LYS A 193 -4.76 -3.51 7.79
N ALA A 194 -5.09 -2.24 7.95
CA ALA A 194 -6.28 -1.77 8.64
C ALA A 194 -7.56 -1.89 7.80
N ARG A 195 -7.46 -1.58 6.51
CA ARG A 195 -8.59 -1.48 5.57
C ARG A 195 -8.36 -2.34 4.34
N LYS A 196 -8.25 -3.65 4.55
CA LYS A 196 -7.93 -4.63 3.49
C LYS A 196 -8.82 -4.58 2.26
N GLN A 197 -10.09 -4.18 2.44
CA GLN A 197 -11.09 -4.11 1.36
C GLN A 197 -11.08 -2.78 0.60
N ALA A 198 -10.41 -1.75 1.11
CA ALA A 198 -10.32 -0.47 0.42
C ALA A 198 -9.19 -0.50 -0.61
N ASN A 199 -9.43 0.15 -1.75
CA ASN A 199 -8.43 0.29 -2.81
C ASN A 199 -7.78 1.68 -2.80
N ILE A 200 -8.38 2.66 -2.13
CA ILE A 200 -7.84 4.03 -2.02
C ILE A 200 -7.61 4.35 -0.55
N HIS A 201 -6.38 4.74 -0.26
CA HIS A 201 -5.90 5.09 1.07
C HIS A 201 -5.34 6.52 1.08
N THR A 202 -5.46 7.18 2.22
CA THR A 202 -4.94 8.54 2.45
C THR A 202 -4.42 8.64 3.89
N PHE A 203 -3.81 9.77 4.23
CA PHE A 203 -3.29 10.02 5.58
C PHE A 203 -4.36 9.84 6.68
N GLN A 204 -5.59 10.28 6.45
CA GLN A 204 -6.68 10.10 7.42
C GLN A 204 -6.97 8.63 7.77
N HIS A 205 -6.69 7.72 6.83
CA HIS A 205 -6.85 6.28 7.06
C HIS A 205 -5.66 5.65 7.79
N ALA A 206 -4.47 6.22 7.63
CA ALA A 206 -3.24 5.73 8.27
C ALA A 206 -3.06 6.26 9.70
N LEU A 207 -3.40 7.54 9.93
CA LEU A 207 -3.14 8.25 11.17
C LEU A 207 -3.61 7.53 12.45
N PRO A 208 -4.85 6.99 12.54
CA PRO A 208 -5.28 6.29 13.74
C PRO A 208 -4.37 5.13 14.12
N PHE A 209 -3.88 4.38 13.11
CA PHE A 209 -3.00 3.23 13.34
C PHE A 209 -1.58 3.65 13.71
N MET A 210 -1.08 4.75 13.16
CA MET A 210 0.21 5.32 13.53
C MET A 210 0.24 5.77 15.00
N LEU A 211 -0.84 6.40 15.46
CA LEU A 211 -0.95 6.86 16.85
C LEU A 211 -0.99 5.71 17.85
N THR A 212 -1.46 4.53 17.43
CA THR A 212 -1.60 3.36 18.31
C THR A 212 -0.32 2.53 18.46
N GLU A 213 0.71 2.76 17.64
CA GLU A 213 1.97 1.99 17.71
C GLU A 213 2.88 2.34 18.90
N HIS A 214 2.71 3.54 19.47
CA HIS A 214 3.54 4.04 20.57
C HIS A 214 2.81 4.05 21.92
N ILE A 215 1.73 3.28 22.05
CA ILE A 215 0.96 3.19 23.29
C ILE A 215 1.67 2.25 24.27
N ASP A 216 1.85 2.72 25.50
CA ASP A 216 2.49 1.95 26.56
C ASP A 216 1.57 0.84 27.14
N ALA A 217 2.19 -0.12 27.84
CA ALA A 217 1.47 -1.26 28.41
C ALA A 217 0.43 -0.86 29.44
N GLN A 218 0.62 0.23 30.18
CA GLN A 218 -0.34 0.69 31.19
C GLN A 218 -1.61 1.23 30.53
N GLN A 219 -1.46 1.98 29.44
CA GLN A 219 -2.56 2.47 28.65
C GLN A 219 -3.38 1.32 28.05
N ILE A 220 -2.72 0.30 27.51
CA ILE A 220 -3.38 -0.92 26.99
C ILE A 220 -4.18 -1.62 28.12
N ILE A 221 -3.56 -1.80 29.27
CA ILE A 221 -4.22 -2.42 30.44
C ILE A 221 -5.48 -1.62 30.86
N TYR A 222 -5.36 -0.29 30.88
CA TYR A 222 -6.49 0.56 31.24
C TYR A 222 -7.63 0.47 30.23
N ILE A 223 -7.33 0.51 28.93
CA ILE A 223 -8.32 0.33 27.86
C ILE A 223 -9.00 -1.03 27.98
N LYS A 224 -8.23 -2.10 28.18
CA LYS A 224 -8.78 -3.45 28.40
C LYS A 224 -9.68 -3.52 29.63
N LYS A 225 -9.37 -2.76 30.68
CA LYS A 225 -10.23 -2.68 31.89
C LYS A 225 -11.58 -2.03 31.59
N ILE A 226 -11.61 -0.96 30.78
CA ILE A 226 -12.86 -0.27 30.40
C ILE A 226 -13.74 -1.19 29.53
N PHE A 227 -13.14 -1.87 28.56
CA PHE A 227 -13.86 -2.73 27.62
C PHE A 227 -14.25 -4.10 28.23
N GLY A 228 -13.52 -4.54 29.26
CA GLY A 228 -13.83 -5.75 30.01
C GLY A 228 -13.92 -7.00 29.13
N THR A 229 -14.90 -7.85 29.46
CA THR A 229 -15.14 -9.12 28.74
C THR A 229 -15.62 -8.95 27.30
N MET A 230 -16.01 -7.75 26.87
CA MET A 230 -16.44 -7.52 25.48
C MET A 230 -15.35 -7.82 24.48
N ILE A 231 -14.08 -7.73 24.87
CA ILE A 231 -12.93 -8.00 23.99
C ILE A 231 -12.93 -9.44 23.53
N ASP A 232 -13.23 -10.37 24.43
CA ASP A 232 -13.16 -11.80 24.16
C ASP A 232 -14.54 -12.39 23.80
N ASP A 233 -15.58 -11.98 24.50
CA ASP A 233 -16.91 -12.60 24.44
C ASP A 233 -17.83 -11.92 23.42
N GLU A 234 -17.62 -10.64 23.08
CA GLU A 234 -18.55 -9.87 22.24
C GLU A 234 -17.87 -9.15 21.09
N LYS A 235 -17.01 -9.85 20.34
CA LYS A 235 -16.28 -9.31 19.18
C LYS A 235 -17.21 -8.72 18.12
N GLU A 236 -18.38 -9.31 17.92
CA GLU A 236 -19.39 -8.79 16.98
C GLU A 236 -19.97 -7.44 17.42
N LEU A 237 -20.08 -7.20 18.73
CA LEU A 237 -20.51 -5.91 19.25
C LEU A 237 -19.47 -4.85 18.96
N LEU A 238 -18.19 -5.10 19.26
CA LEU A 238 -17.09 -4.18 18.97
C LEU A 238 -16.98 -3.90 17.47
N GLN A 239 -17.10 -4.94 16.63
CA GLN A 239 -17.13 -4.78 15.17
C GLN A 239 -18.30 -3.90 14.72
N SER A 240 -19.49 -4.08 15.31
CA SER A 240 -20.66 -3.25 14.97
C SER A 240 -20.45 -1.79 15.33
N VAL A 241 -19.85 -1.52 16.49
CA VAL A 241 -19.49 -0.17 16.94
C VAL A 241 -18.47 0.46 15.99
N LYS A 242 -17.42 -0.26 15.64
CA LYS A 242 -16.40 0.22 14.68
C LYS A 242 -17.03 0.62 13.34
N VAL A 243 -17.82 -0.28 12.74
CA VAL A 243 -18.51 -0.02 11.47
C VAL A 243 -19.50 1.13 11.60
N PHE A 244 -20.18 1.30 12.74
CA PHE A 244 -21.07 2.44 13.01
C PHE A 244 -20.32 3.77 12.98
N ILE A 245 -19.18 3.85 13.64
CA ILE A 245 -18.33 5.04 13.64
C ILE A 245 -17.80 5.33 12.24
N GLU A 246 -17.29 4.33 11.54
CA GLU A 246 -16.77 4.44 10.16
C GLU A 246 -17.83 4.85 9.13
N ASN A 247 -19.12 4.69 9.44
CA ASN A 247 -20.22 5.16 8.63
C ASN A 247 -20.88 6.45 9.17
N ASN A 248 -20.06 7.34 9.75
CA ASN A 248 -20.48 8.64 10.26
C ASN A 248 -21.63 8.54 11.30
N MET A 249 -21.63 7.49 12.10
CA MET A 249 -22.65 7.23 13.12
C MET A 249 -24.09 7.11 12.55
N ASN A 250 -24.19 6.71 11.28
CA ASN A 250 -25.47 6.53 10.61
C ASN A 250 -26.01 5.11 10.83
N VAL A 251 -27.00 4.97 11.71
CA VAL A 251 -27.63 3.69 12.08
C VAL A 251 -28.17 2.94 10.86
N SER A 252 -28.88 3.63 9.95
CA SER A 252 -29.53 2.97 8.82
C SER A 252 -28.54 2.44 7.80
N LEU A 253 -27.51 3.22 7.48
CA LEU A 253 -26.44 2.81 6.59
C LEU A 253 -25.63 1.63 7.17
N THR A 254 -25.29 1.73 8.46
CA THR A 254 -24.54 0.70 9.16
C THR A 254 -25.31 -0.62 9.25
N ALA A 255 -26.59 -0.56 9.61
CA ALA A 255 -27.44 -1.74 9.66
C ALA A 255 -27.54 -2.46 8.32
N LYS A 256 -27.66 -1.69 7.20
CA LYS A 256 -27.63 -2.24 5.84
C LYS A 256 -26.30 -2.92 5.53
N LYS A 257 -25.16 -2.28 5.87
CA LYS A 257 -23.82 -2.86 5.64
C LYS A 257 -23.56 -4.13 6.46
N LEU A 258 -24.13 -4.21 7.67
CA LEU A 258 -23.98 -5.37 8.56
C LEU A 258 -25.08 -6.43 8.35
N PHE A 259 -25.95 -6.26 7.37
CA PHE A 259 -27.08 -7.16 7.09
C PHE A 259 -27.95 -7.42 8.31
N MET A 260 -28.22 -6.38 9.12
CA MET A 260 -29.05 -6.49 10.33
C MET A 260 -30.17 -5.45 10.38
N HIS A 261 -31.17 -5.69 11.22
CA HIS A 261 -32.24 -4.72 11.45
C HIS A 261 -31.69 -3.52 12.24
N ARG A 262 -32.20 -2.30 11.95
CA ARG A 262 -31.76 -1.07 12.60
C ARG A 262 -31.92 -1.11 14.13
N ASN A 263 -32.98 -1.76 14.63
CA ASN A 263 -33.21 -1.89 16.07
C ASN A 263 -32.15 -2.79 16.72
N SER A 264 -31.68 -3.84 16.04
CA SER A 264 -30.62 -4.71 16.55
C SER A 264 -29.28 -3.95 16.65
N LEU A 265 -28.99 -3.09 15.67
CA LEU A 265 -27.80 -2.24 15.74
C LEU A 265 -27.96 -1.20 16.89
N GLN A 266 -29.11 -0.56 16.99
CA GLN A 266 -29.35 0.38 18.08
C GLN A 266 -29.17 -0.26 19.46
N TYR A 267 -29.68 -1.47 19.65
CA TYR A 267 -29.48 -2.24 20.87
C TYR A 267 -27.97 -2.49 21.14
N ARG A 268 -27.17 -2.83 20.11
CA ARG A 268 -25.72 -3.01 20.25
C ARG A 268 -25.03 -1.71 20.66
N ILE A 269 -25.40 -0.57 20.06
CA ILE A 269 -24.88 0.75 20.41
C ILE A 269 -25.19 1.10 21.88
N ASP A 270 -26.43 0.95 22.28
CA ASP A 270 -26.86 1.28 23.62
C ASP A 270 -26.20 0.37 24.68
N LYS A 271 -26.07 -0.92 24.37
CA LYS A 271 -25.34 -1.89 25.20
C LYS A 271 -23.85 -1.54 25.36
N PHE A 272 -23.21 -1.06 24.29
CA PHE A 272 -21.82 -0.61 24.37
C PHE A 272 -21.67 0.60 25.27
N ILE A 273 -22.55 1.60 25.12
CA ILE A 273 -22.57 2.82 25.97
C ILE A 273 -22.80 2.48 27.45
N GLU A 274 -23.78 1.62 27.72
CA GLU A 274 -24.08 1.18 29.07
C GLU A 274 -22.89 0.51 29.77
N ARG A 275 -22.16 -0.35 29.02
CA ARG A 275 -21.03 -1.10 29.58
C ARG A 275 -19.75 -0.30 29.74
N THR A 276 -19.46 0.60 28.80
CA THR A 276 -18.19 1.34 28.78
C THR A 276 -18.32 2.74 29.39
N GLY A 277 -19.53 3.29 29.48
CA GLY A 277 -19.76 4.71 29.79
C GLY A 277 -19.34 5.66 28.65
N ILE A 278 -18.92 5.14 27.48
CA ILE A 278 -18.47 5.94 26.35
C ILE A 278 -19.66 6.19 25.40
N ASP A 279 -20.13 7.42 25.34
CA ASP A 279 -21.22 7.79 24.43
C ASP A 279 -20.70 7.98 22.99
N ILE A 280 -20.82 6.93 22.19
CA ILE A 280 -20.40 6.91 20.78
C ILE A 280 -21.37 7.62 19.82
N LYS A 281 -22.43 8.26 20.32
CA LYS A 281 -23.35 9.09 19.54
C LYS A 281 -22.83 10.51 19.36
N ASN A 282 -21.79 10.89 20.10
CA ASN A 282 -21.07 12.15 19.93
C ASN A 282 -19.64 11.92 19.43
N PHE A 283 -19.05 12.98 18.85
CA PHE A 283 -17.71 12.89 18.22
C PHE A 283 -16.62 12.45 19.20
N GLN A 284 -16.58 13.00 20.40
CA GLN A 284 -15.51 12.68 21.37
C GLN A 284 -15.55 11.21 21.80
N GLY A 285 -16.73 10.71 22.11
CA GLY A 285 -16.92 9.30 22.47
C GLY A 285 -16.66 8.36 21.31
N ALA A 286 -17.11 8.71 20.10
CA ALA A 286 -16.85 7.95 18.89
C ALA A 286 -15.35 7.85 18.61
N MET A 287 -14.61 8.98 18.67
CA MET A 287 -13.17 9.02 18.49
C MET A 287 -12.43 8.16 19.53
N ALA A 288 -12.78 8.30 20.82
CA ALA A 288 -12.18 7.53 21.90
C ALA A 288 -12.40 6.02 21.72
N ALA A 289 -13.65 5.61 21.42
CA ALA A 289 -14.01 4.22 21.19
C ALA A 289 -13.30 3.65 19.96
N TYR A 290 -13.22 4.41 18.85
CA TYR A 290 -12.56 3.98 17.62
C TYR A 290 -11.07 3.71 17.85
N LEU A 291 -10.36 4.65 18.47
CA LEU A 291 -8.94 4.47 18.80
C LEU A 291 -8.72 3.28 19.76
N ALA A 292 -9.55 3.16 20.79
CA ALA A 292 -9.46 2.04 21.72
C ALA A 292 -9.68 0.67 21.05
N ILE A 293 -10.63 0.56 20.11
CA ILE A 293 -10.87 -0.67 19.35
C ILE A 293 -9.65 -1.00 18.48
N ILE A 294 -9.06 -0.01 17.78
CA ILE A 294 -7.85 -0.20 16.99
C ILE A 294 -6.70 -0.71 17.86
N ILE A 295 -6.50 -0.14 19.06
CA ILE A 295 -5.47 -0.57 20.01
C ILE A 295 -5.68 -2.02 20.44
N ILE A 296 -6.92 -2.39 20.76
CA ILE A 296 -7.25 -3.76 21.14
C ILE A 296 -6.95 -4.73 20.00
N GLU A 297 -7.38 -4.41 18.78
CA GLU A 297 -7.12 -5.22 17.59
C GLU A 297 -5.62 -5.37 17.32
N SER A 298 -4.84 -4.30 17.43
CA SER A 298 -3.39 -4.29 17.20
C SER A 298 -2.64 -5.08 18.28
N SER A 299 -3.03 -4.92 19.55
CA SER A 299 -2.41 -5.62 20.67
C SER A 299 -2.68 -7.13 20.67
N ALA A 300 -3.80 -7.58 20.12
CA ALA A 300 -4.12 -8.99 19.96
C ALA A 300 -3.16 -9.70 18.97
N PHE A 301 -2.52 -8.97 18.06
CA PHE A 301 -1.49 -9.49 17.15
C PHE A 301 -0.11 -9.56 17.79
N GLN A 302 0.21 -8.68 18.75
CA GLN A 302 1.54 -8.63 19.39
C GLN A 302 1.75 -9.72 20.47
N PHE A 303 0.67 -10.25 21.06
CA PHE A 303 0.74 -11.27 22.11
C PHE A 303 0.46 -12.70 21.62
N LYS A 304 0.48 -12.96 20.32
CA LYS A 304 0.41 -14.30 19.72
C LYS A 304 1.79 -14.85 19.27
N ILE A 305 2.86 -14.38 19.91
CA ILE A 305 4.21 -14.96 19.72
C ILE A 305 4.58 -15.74 20.98
#